data_a96ff4ef6b0d6f708e16412445e2a871
#
_entry.id   a96ff4ef6b0d6f708e16412445e2a871
#
_cell.length_a   1.000
_cell.length_b   1.000
_cell.length_c   1.000
_cell.angle_alpha   90.00
_cell.angle_beta   90.00
_cell.angle_gamma   90.00
#
_symmetry.space_group_name_H-M   'P 1'
#
loop_
_entity.id
_entity.type
_entity.pdbx_description
1 polymer ?
#
loop_
_entity_poly.entity_id
_entity_poly.type
_entity_poly.pdbx_seq_one_letter_code
_entity_poly.pdbx_strand_id
1 'polypeptide(L)'
;MFRFCVDGTSFVASVGETVFLSKGVMFHVQETGKNLKYTLLFYRAEQIRHMLGNTVVTMRLYATIYPKSCHVRTTGYEDMLTSYALMLRKLELEKEKSGELDAYCVHEQKLLLMAVTYRLCSIFSASFKAAGKEMERKIAIFESLVLLIEKNYMRERSVAFYADELCLTPKYLSVLVKSVCGQTVQQLLFKAMIRRSIYLMKNTTKTIQQIANELSFPNASAFGTFFKKHTGLSPKHYRNWEEGMNRDFILYL
;
A
#
# COMPACT_ATOMS: atom_id res chain seq x y z
N MET A 1 14.45 -16.18 -16.37
CA MET A 1 14.88 -15.81 -15.01
C MET A 1 15.04 -14.30 -14.97
N PHE A 2 14.54 -13.65 -13.94
CA PHE A 2 14.64 -12.21 -13.74
C PHE A 2 15.14 -11.94 -12.32
N ARG A 3 16.39 -11.45 -12.21
CA ARG A 3 17.00 -11.14 -10.93
C ARG A 3 16.94 -9.63 -10.67
N PHE A 4 16.47 -9.27 -9.51
CA PHE A 4 16.33 -7.86 -9.10
C PHE A 4 16.67 -7.69 -7.62
N CYS A 5 16.94 -6.47 -7.25
CA CYS A 5 17.25 -6.08 -5.87
C CYS A 5 16.22 -5.04 -5.39
N VAL A 6 15.73 -5.20 -4.18
CA VAL A 6 14.86 -4.23 -3.50
C VAL A 6 15.49 -3.86 -2.17
N ASP A 7 15.81 -2.58 -1.99
CA ASP A 7 16.46 -2.06 -0.79
C ASP A 7 17.68 -2.89 -0.34
N GLY A 8 18.54 -3.29 -1.30
CA GLY A 8 19.74 -4.08 -1.05
C GLY A 8 19.54 -5.58 -0.90
N THR A 9 18.30 -6.08 -0.97
CA THR A 9 18.00 -7.53 -0.92
C THR A 9 17.74 -8.06 -2.33
N SER A 10 18.47 -9.09 -2.74
CA SER A 10 18.30 -9.72 -4.07
C SER A 10 17.17 -10.74 -4.07
N PHE A 11 16.42 -10.76 -5.17
CA PHE A 11 15.31 -11.67 -5.44
C PHE A 11 15.43 -12.22 -6.86
N VAL A 12 14.81 -13.37 -7.09
CA VAL A 12 14.70 -13.98 -8.41
C VAL A 12 13.23 -14.23 -8.71
N ALA A 13 12.74 -13.74 -9.84
CA ALA A 13 11.42 -14.06 -10.34
C ALA A 13 11.48 -15.00 -11.53
N SER A 14 10.56 -15.93 -11.57
CA SER A 14 10.35 -16.92 -12.62
C SER A 14 9.16 -16.58 -13.50
N VAL A 15 8.96 -17.32 -14.56
CA VAL A 15 7.76 -17.20 -15.40
C VAL A 15 6.52 -17.54 -14.59
N GLY A 16 5.44 -16.77 -14.76
CA GLY A 16 4.19 -16.94 -14.02
C GLY A 16 4.23 -16.38 -12.59
N GLU A 17 5.21 -15.53 -12.28
CA GLU A 17 5.26 -14.84 -10.98
C GLU A 17 4.99 -13.35 -11.14
N THR A 18 4.27 -12.80 -10.15
CA THR A 18 4.02 -11.38 -10.03
C THR A 18 4.81 -10.83 -8.85
N VAL A 19 5.49 -9.72 -9.07
CA VAL A 19 6.26 -9.00 -8.05
C VAL A 19 5.53 -7.72 -7.68
N PHE A 20 5.29 -7.54 -6.39
CA PHE A 20 4.73 -6.32 -5.84
C PHE A 20 5.82 -5.48 -5.22
N LEU A 21 5.86 -4.22 -5.59
CA LEU A 21 6.76 -3.24 -5.03
C LEU A 21 5.98 -2.21 -4.22
N SER A 22 6.37 -2.02 -2.98
CA SER A 22 5.81 -0.98 -2.13
C SER A 22 6.30 0.40 -2.54
N LYS A 23 5.51 1.45 -2.26
CA LYS A 23 5.92 2.84 -2.47
C LYS A 23 7.22 3.13 -1.69
N GLY A 24 8.18 3.77 -2.36
CA GLY A 24 9.40 4.26 -1.75
C GLY A 24 10.53 3.24 -1.60
N VAL A 25 10.37 2.03 -2.17
CA VAL A 25 11.47 1.07 -2.25
C VAL A 25 12.40 1.39 -3.41
N MET A 26 13.69 1.12 -3.22
CA MET A 26 14.69 1.22 -4.27
C MET A 26 14.73 -0.08 -5.06
N PHE A 27 14.31 -0.04 -6.32
CA PHE A 27 14.27 -1.20 -7.20
C PHE A 27 15.41 -1.11 -8.22
N HIS A 28 16.16 -2.19 -8.35
CA HIS A 28 17.27 -2.29 -9.30
C HIS A 28 17.26 -3.66 -9.98
N VAL A 29 17.29 -3.67 -11.31
CA VAL A 29 17.41 -4.89 -12.10
C VAL A 29 18.87 -5.31 -12.13
N GLN A 30 19.17 -6.53 -11.72
CA GLN A 30 20.51 -7.09 -11.67
C GLN A 30 20.83 -7.95 -12.91
N GLU A 31 19.87 -8.79 -13.32
CA GLU A 31 20.06 -9.71 -14.41
C GLU A 31 18.74 -10.03 -15.11
N THR A 32 18.75 -10.05 -16.43
CA THR A 32 17.61 -10.44 -17.26
C THR A 32 17.98 -11.61 -18.13
N GLY A 33 17.11 -12.62 -18.18
CA GLY A 33 17.25 -13.70 -19.15
C GLY A 33 17.05 -13.21 -20.60
N LYS A 34 17.63 -13.92 -21.55
CA LYS A 34 17.37 -13.70 -22.98
C LYS A 34 15.87 -13.86 -23.23
N ASN A 35 15.28 -12.93 -23.99
CA ASN A 35 13.85 -12.91 -24.33
C ASN A 35 12.90 -12.71 -23.13
N LEU A 36 13.33 -12.00 -22.08
CA LEU A 36 12.45 -11.64 -20.98
C LEU A 36 11.27 -10.78 -21.50
N LYS A 37 10.05 -11.26 -21.24
CA LYS A 37 8.83 -10.47 -21.42
C LYS A 37 8.21 -10.26 -20.05
N TYR A 38 7.84 -9.04 -19.72
CA TYR A 38 7.17 -8.69 -18.48
C TYR A 38 6.14 -7.58 -18.73
N THR A 39 5.15 -7.53 -17.89
CA THR A 39 4.17 -6.45 -17.86
C THR A 39 4.37 -5.66 -16.60
N LEU A 40 4.46 -4.35 -16.72
CA LEU A 40 4.66 -3.44 -15.61
C LEU A 40 3.40 -2.59 -15.44
N LEU A 41 2.80 -2.62 -14.27
CA LEU A 41 1.60 -1.86 -13.95
C LEU A 41 1.88 -0.93 -12.77
N PHE A 42 1.83 0.37 -13.04
CA PHE A 42 1.88 1.43 -12.02
C PHE A 42 0.53 2.12 -11.93
N TYR A 43 0.04 2.29 -10.71
CA TYR A 43 -1.14 3.11 -10.48
C TYR A 43 -1.13 3.76 -9.10
N ARG A 44 -1.79 4.88 -8.96
CA ARG A 44 -1.98 5.52 -7.66
C ARG A 44 -3.13 4.85 -6.92
N ALA A 45 -2.87 4.30 -5.74
CA ALA A 45 -3.91 3.71 -4.91
C ALA A 45 -5.05 4.72 -4.59
N GLU A 46 -4.76 6.02 -4.60
CA GLU A 46 -5.74 7.08 -4.42
C GLU A 46 -6.84 7.07 -5.47
N GLN A 47 -6.52 6.70 -6.71
CA GLN A 47 -7.48 6.67 -7.83
C GLN A 47 -8.64 5.70 -7.61
N ILE A 48 -8.39 4.61 -6.87
CA ILE A 48 -9.36 3.54 -6.63
C ILE A 48 -9.70 3.34 -5.14
N ARG A 49 -9.05 4.08 -4.25
CA ARG A 49 -9.17 3.88 -2.79
C ARG A 49 -10.61 3.95 -2.29
N HIS A 50 -11.40 4.92 -2.77
CA HIS A 50 -12.79 5.11 -2.35
C HIS A 50 -13.72 3.98 -2.82
N MET A 51 -13.29 3.23 -3.82
CA MET A 51 -14.05 2.12 -4.40
C MET A 51 -13.66 0.76 -3.77
N LEU A 52 -12.48 0.67 -3.15
CA LEU A 52 -11.93 -0.59 -2.65
C LEU A 52 -12.57 -1.07 -1.34
N GLY A 53 -13.26 -0.21 -0.59
CA GLY A 53 -13.87 -0.59 0.69
C GLY A 53 -12.89 -1.37 1.59
N ASN A 54 -13.33 -2.49 2.14
CA ASN A 54 -12.52 -3.35 3.01
C ASN A 54 -11.32 -4.02 2.28
N THR A 55 -11.33 -4.08 0.95
CA THR A 55 -10.22 -4.67 0.17
C THR A 55 -8.92 -3.89 0.32
N VAL A 56 -9.02 -2.58 0.64
CA VAL A 56 -7.85 -1.76 1.02
C VAL A 56 -7.10 -2.39 2.19
N VAL A 57 -7.82 -3.03 3.11
CA VAL A 57 -7.22 -3.69 4.27
C VAL A 57 -6.34 -4.84 3.85
N THR A 58 -6.83 -5.70 2.95
CA THR A 58 -6.06 -6.85 2.43
C THR A 58 -4.80 -6.39 1.69
N MET A 59 -4.89 -5.35 0.87
CA MET A 59 -3.70 -4.78 0.21
C MET A 59 -2.71 -4.17 1.19
N ARG A 60 -3.20 -3.46 2.20
CA ARG A 60 -2.34 -2.89 3.26
C ARG A 60 -1.70 -3.97 4.10
N LEU A 61 -2.45 -5.01 4.42
CA LEU A 61 -1.95 -6.20 5.10
C LEU A 61 -0.77 -6.76 4.33
N TYR A 62 -0.93 -6.94 3.03
CA TYR A 62 0.11 -7.47 2.17
C TYR A 62 1.36 -6.60 2.12
N ALA A 63 1.18 -5.30 1.88
CA ALA A 63 2.27 -4.32 1.91
C ALA A 63 2.93 -4.20 3.30
N THR A 64 2.24 -4.61 4.36
CA THR A 64 2.76 -4.58 5.73
C THR A 64 3.52 -5.86 6.07
N ILE A 65 3.03 -7.03 5.64
CA ILE A 65 3.68 -8.32 5.83
C ILE A 65 4.94 -8.43 4.96
N TYR A 66 4.89 -7.89 3.74
CA TYR A 66 6.00 -7.90 2.79
C TYR A 66 6.45 -6.47 2.47
N PRO A 67 7.14 -5.79 3.40
CA PRO A 67 7.40 -4.36 3.28
C PRO A 67 8.34 -3.97 2.15
N LYS A 68 9.15 -4.90 1.65
CA LYS A 68 10.13 -4.61 0.58
C LYS A 68 9.64 -5.04 -0.79
N SER A 69 9.33 -6.30 -0.94
CA SER A 69 8.71 -6.84 -2.16
C SER A 69 7.91 -8.07 -1.81
N CYS A 70 6.87 -8.31 -2.57
CA CYS A 70 6.13 -9.55 -2.50
C CYS A 70 6.20 -10.30 -3.82
N HIS A 71 6.58 -11.53 -3.69
CA HIS A 71 6.66 -12.52 -4.76
C HIS A 71 5.49 -13.47 -4.65
N VAL A 72 4.65 -13.51 -5.64
CA VAL A 72 3.50 -14.42 -5.65
C VAL A 72 3.46 -15.18 -6.95
N ARG A 73 3.36 -16.49 -6.85
CA ARG A 73 3.08 -17.32 -8.01
C ARG A 73 1.64 -17.08 -8.44
N THR A 74 1.47 -16.59 -9.65
CA THR A 74 0.18 -16.30 -10.28
C THR A 74 -0.20 -17.37 -11.32
N THR A 75 0.38 -18.56 -11.22
CA THR A 75 0.14 -19.68 -12.12
C THR A 75 -1.36 -19.97 -12.25
N GLY A 76 -1.86 -19.97 -13.50
CA GLY A 76 -3.30 -20.11 -13.78
C GLY A 76 -4.09 -18.79 -13.86
N TYR A 77 -3.46 -17.67 -13.58
CA TYR A 77 -4.07 -16.32 -13.68
C TYR A 77 -3.34 -15.41 -14.65
N GLU A 78 -2.28 -15.89 -15.32
CA GLU A 78 -1.41 -15.10 -16.19
C GLU A 78 -2.18 -14.47 -17.35
N ASP A 79 -3.03 -15.25 -18.02
CA ASP A 79 -3.82 -14.78 -19.16
C ASP A 79 -4.80 -13.69 -18.74
N MET A 80 -5.43 -13.85 -17.57
CA MET A 80 -6.37 -12.87 -17.05
C MET A 80 -5.65 -11.57 -16.65
N LEU A 81 -4.54 -11.66 -15.93
CA LEU A 81 -3.76 -10.49 -15.51
C LEU A 81 -3.19 -9.77 -16.75
N THR A 82 -2.72 -10.52 -17.73
CA THR A 82 -2.25 -9.97 -19.00
C THR A 82 -3.39 -9.28 -19.77
N SER A 83 -4.58 -9.87 -19.80
CA SER A 83 -5.74 -9.25 -20.45
C SER A 83 -6.13 -7.92 -19.81
N TYR A 84 -6.15 -7.83 -18.48
CA TYR A 84 -6.39 -6.57 -17.79
C TYR A 84 -5.34 -5.51 -18.12
N ALA A 85 -4.06 -5.91 -18.14
CA ALA A 85 -2.98 -4.99 -18.49
C ALA A 85 -3.08 -4.49 -19.94
N LEU A 86 -3.45 -5.36 -20.89
CA LEU A 86 -3.65 -4.99 -22.28
C LEU A 86 -4.85 -4.03 -22.46
N MET A 87 -5.95 -4.25 -21.72
CA MET A 87 -7.09 -3.32 -21.73
C MET A 87 -6.69 -1.95 -21.19
N LEU A 88 -6.00 -1.90 -20.05
CA LEU A 88 -5.50 -0.64 -19.48
C LEU A 88 -4.56 0.08 -20.46
N ARG A 89 -3.69 -0.65 -21.15
CA ARG A 89 -2.81 -0.08 -22.17
C ARG A 89 -3.57 0.52 -23.34
N LYS A 90 -4.63 -0.15 -23.81
CA LYS A 90 -5.46 0.40 -24.90
C LYS A 90 -6.06 1.75 -24.52
N LEU A 91 -6.61 1.88 -23.30
CA LEU A 91 -7.14 3.15 -22.80
C LEU A 91 -6.07 4.25 -22.71
N GLU A 92 -4.85 3.91 -22.27
CA GLU A 92 -3.75 4.89 -22.28
C GLU A 92 -3.36 5.33 -23.71
N LEU A 93 -3.32 4.40 -24.66
CA LEU A 93 -3.05 4.74 -26.07
C LEU A 93 -4.14 5.62 -26.69
N GLU A 94 -5.40 5.46 -26.30
CA GLU A 94 -6.50 6.35 -26.71
C GLU A 94 -6.30 7.75 -26.13
N LYS A 95 -5.91 7.85 -24.87
CA LYS A 95 -5.57 9.13 -24.23
C LYS A 95 -4.41 9.83 -24.93
N GLU A 96 -3.36 9.09 -25.29
CA GLU A 96 -2.21 9.64 -26.02
C GLU A 96 -2.60 10.22 -27.40
N LYS A 97 -3.60 9.61 -28.07
CA LYS A 97 -4.09 10.05 -29.39
C LYS A 97 -5.04 11.23 -29.31
N SER A 98 -5.93 11.25 -28.33
CA SER A 98 -6.99 12.26 -28.20
C SER A 98 -6.61 13.43 -27.27
N GLY A 99 -5.53 13.28 -26.50
CA GLY A 99 -5.11 14.23 -25.47
C GLY A 99 -5.84 14.07 -24.13
N GLU A 100 -7.08 13.57 -24.14
CA GLU A 100 -7.89 13.33 -22.95
C GLU A 100 -8.72 12.05 -23.11
N LEU A 101 -9.03 11.39 -21.99
CA LEU A 101 -10.04 10.33 -21.93
C LEU A 101 -11.40 10.96 -21.65
N ASP A 102 -12.45 10.45 -22.29
CA ASP A 102 -13.80 10.80 -21.89
C ASP A 102 -14.14 10.26 -20.48
N ALA A 103 -15.24 10.74 -19.90
CA ALA A 103 -15.61 10.37 -18.53
C ALA A 103 -15.88 8.86 -18.37
N TYR A 104 -16.36 8.18 -19.42
CA TYR A 104 -16.63 6.74 -19.39
C TYR A 104 -15.33 5.95 -19.41
N CYS A 105 -14.38 6.30 -20.27
CA CYS A 105 -13.05 5.68 -20.31
C CYS A 105 -12.28 5.86 -19.01
N VAL A 106 -12.40 7.03 -18.34
CA VAL A 106 -11.82 7.24 -17.00
C VAL A 106 -12.43 6.30 -15.95
N HIS A 107 -13.75 6.07 -16.03
CA HIS A 107 -14.42 5.12 -15.12
C HIS A 107 -14.05 3.68 -15.44
N GLU A 108 -13.97 3.30 -16.70
CA GLU A 108 -13.53 1.98 -17.16
C GLU A 108 -12.10 1.69 -16.67
N GLN A 109 -11.18 2.62 -16.81
CA GLN A 109 -9.82 2.50 -16.28
C GLN A 109 -9.82 2.21 -14.77
N LYS A 110 -10.63 2.93 -13.99
CA LYS A 110 -10.75 2.69 -12.53
C LYS A 110 -11.31 1.31 -12.21
N LEU A 111 -12.32 0.86 -12.95
CA LEU A 111 -12.93 -0.47 -12.79
C LEU A 111 -11.94 -1.58 -13.14
N LEU A 112 -11.16 -1.44 -14.20
CA LEU A 112 -10.09 -2.39 -14.55
C LEU A 112 -8.99 -2.44 -13.48
N LEU A 113 -8.56 -1.30 -12.96
CA LEU A 113 -7.60 -1.25 -11.84
C LEU A 113 -8.16 -1.94 -10.59
N MET A 114 -9.46 -1.77 -10.33
CA MET A 114 -10.13 -2.51 -9.24
C MET A 114 -10.14 -4.01 -9.50
N ALA A 115 -10.50 -4.44 -10.71
CA ALA A 115 -10.53 -5.87 -11.07
C ALA A 115 -9.16 -6.53 -10.86
N VAL A 116 -8.08 -5.89 -11.32
CA VAL A 116 -6.69 -6.33 -11.04
C VAL A 116 -6.46 -6.43 -9.54
N THR A 117 -6.80 -5.38 -8.80
CA THR A 117 -6.60 -5.32 -7.35
C THR A 117 -7.31 -6.45 -6.62
N TYR A 118 -8.61 -6.69 -6.93
CA TYR A 118 -9.36 -7.79 -6.34
C TYR A 118 -8.78 -9.15 -6.69
N ARG A 119 -8.36 -9.35 -7.95
CA ARG A 119 -7.71 -10.60 -8.36
C ARG A 119 -6.43 -10.86 -7.57
N LEU A 120 -5.61 -9.84 -7.42
CA LEU A 120 -4.38 -9.96 -6.65
C LEU A 120 -4.65 -10.24 -5.16
N CYS A 121 -5.64 -9.58 -4.56
CA CYS A 121 -6.07 -9.88 -3.20
C CYS A 121 -6.55 -11.34 -3.03
N SER A 122 -7.27 -11.86 -4.03
CA SER A 122 -7.71 -13.26 -4.05
C SER A 122 -6.53 -14.24 -4.07
N ILE A 123 -5.53 -13.98 -4.93
CA ILE A 123 -4.31 -14.80 -5.02
C ILE A 123 -3.54 -14.76 -3.69
N PHE A 124 -3.42 -13.60 -3.08
CA PHE A 124 -2.77 -13.42 -1.79
C PHE A 124 -3.48 -14.13 -0.65
N SER A 125 -4.81 -14.00 -0.60
CA SER A 125 -5.62 -14.70 0.40
C SER A 125 -5.44 -16.23 0.30
N ALA A 126 -5.37 -16.76 -0.92
CA ALA A 126 -5.10 -18.19 -1.13
C ALA A 126 -3.72 -18.61 -0.60
N SER A 127 -2.70 -17.77 -0.76
CA SER A 127 -1.35 -18.04 -0.25
C SER A 127 -1.32 -18.11 1.29
N PHE A 128 -2.11 -17.29 1.97
CA PHE A 128 -2.23 -17.35 3.44
C PHE A 128 -2.93 -18.62 3.92
N LYS A 129 -3.99 -19.03 3.23
CA LYS A 129 -4.69 -20.29 3.55
C LYS A 129 -3.77 -21.50 3.43
N ALA A 130 -2.88 -21.50 2.44
CA ALA A 130 -1.89 -22.56 2.27
C ALA A 130 -0.84 -22.62 3.41
N ALA A 131 -0.66 -21.55 4.18
CA ALA A 131 0.28 -21.51 5.30
C ALA A 131 -0.24 -22.21 6.58
N GLY A 132 -1.45 -22.74 6.57
CA GLY A 132 -2.04 -23.54 7.67
C GLY A 132 -2.95 -22.74 8.61
N LYS A 133 -3.81 -23.46 9.33
CA LYS A 133 -4.89 -22.90 10.18
C LYS A 133 -4.41 -21.90 11.23
N GLU A 134 -3.24 -22.13 11.82
CA GLU A 134 -2.70 -21.19 12.84
C GLU A 134 -2.32 -19.84 12.23
N MET A 135 -1.69 -19.85 11.07
CA MET A 135 -1.36 -18.63 10.35
C MET A 135 -2.61 -17.90 9.87
N GLU A 136 -3.58 -18.64 9.34
CA GLU A 136 -4.89 -18.10 8.96
C GLU A 136 -5.57 -17.36 10.11
N ARG A 137 -5.58 -17.97 11.31
CA ARG A 137 -6.12 -17.32 12.53
C ARG A 137 -5.36 -16.07 12.92
N LYS A 138 -4.02 -16.10 12.89
CA LYS A 138 -3.19 -14.92 13.19
C LYS A 138 -3.46 -13.78 12.22
N ILE A 139 -3.63 -14.09 10.95
CA ILE A 139 -3.95 -13.12 9.91
C ILE A 139 -5.34 -12.53 10.11
N ALA A 140 -6.36 -13.34 10.44
CA ALA A 140 -7.69 -12.82 10.72
C ALA A 140 -7.73 -11.84 11.91
N ILE A 141 -6.98 -12.13 12.98
CA ILE A 141 -6.81 -11.19 14.11
C ILE A 141 -6.08 -9.91 13.64
N PHE A 142 -5.04 -10.06 12.84
CA PHE A 142 -4.29 -8.91 12.33
C PHE A 142 -5.15 -8.04 11.38
N GLU A 143 -6.00 -8.62 10.54
CA GLU A 143 -6.97 -7.91 9.71
C GLU A 143 -7.94 -7.09 10.58
N SER A 144 -8.49 -7.72 11.62
CA SER A 144 -9.36 -7.04 12.58
C SER A 144 -8.65 -5.87 13.28
N LEU A 145 -7.38 -6.06 13.67
CA LEU A 145 -6.56 -4.98 14.23
C LEU A 145 -6.38 -3.82 13.24
N VAL A 146 -6.07 -4.12 11.97
CA VAL A 146 -5.88 -3.06 10.95
C VAL A 146 -7.17 -2.26 10.75
N LEU A 147 -8.33 -2.93 10.74
CA LEU A 147 -9.64 -2.25 10.68
C LEU A 147 -9.88 -1.36 11.90
N LEU A 148 -9.60 -1.86 13.10
CA LEU A 148 -9.71 -1.08 14.34
C LEU A 148 -8.77 0.12 14.35
N ILE A 149 -7.53 -0.05 13.88
CA ILE A 149 -6.58 1.06 13.74
C ILE A 149 -7.15 2.11 12.78
N GLU A 150 -7.63 1.72 11.59
CA GLU A 150 -8.19 2.68 10.63
C GLU A 150 -9.39 3.47 11.19
N LYS A 151 -10.17 2.86 12.06
CA LYS A 151 -11.32 3.50 12.70
C LYS A 151 -10.92 4.46 13.83
N ASN A 152 -9.89 4.11 14.60
CA ASN A 152 -9.65 4.75 15.92
C ASN A 152 -8.30 5.48 16.03
N TYR A 153 -7.33 5.31 15.11
CA TYR A 153 -5.95 5.81 15.25
C TYR A 153 -5.83 7.31 15.52
N MET A 154 -6.83 8.10 15.15
CA MET A 154 -6.83 9.55 15.40
C MET A 154 -7.05 9.88 16.88
N ARG A 155 -7.79 9.04 17.61
CA ARG A 155 -8.17 9.27 19.02
C ARG A 155 -7.45 8.34 19.97
N GLU A 156 -7.29 7.06 19.58
CA GLU A 156 -6.75 6.01 20.42
C GLU A 156 -5.35 5.61 19.97
N ARG A 157 -4.38 5.68 20.88
CA ARG A 157 -2.97 5.37 20.63
C ARG A 157 -2.41 4.28 21.54
N SER A 158 -3.22 3.81 22.50
CA SER A 158 -2.85 2.78 23.45
C SER A 158 -2.96 1.39 22.84
N VAL A 159 -1.92 0.57 22.94
CA VAL A 159 -1.96 -0.84 22.53
C VAL A 159 -2.99 -1.62 23.36
N ALA A 160 -3.19 -1.23 24.62
CA ALA A 160 -4.17 -1.85 25.51
C ALA A 160 -5.59 -1.73 24.94
N PHE A 161 -5.99 -0.53 24.48
CA PHE A 161 -7.28 -0.32 23.83
C PHE A 161 -7.54 -1.31 22.69
N TYR A 162 -6.58 -1.48 21.79
CA TYR A 162 -6.74 -2.39 20.64
C TYR A 162 -6.76 -3.87 21.07
N ALA A 163 -6.04 -4.21 22.12
CA ALA A 163 -6.05 -5.56 22.66
C ALA A 163 -7.40 -5.87 23.31
N ASP A 164 -7.94 -4.96 24.10
CA ASP A 164 -9.24 -5.09 24.77
C ASP A 164 -10.38 -5.23 23.75
N GLU A 165 -10.39 -4.40 22.70
CA GLU A 165 -11.37 -4.49 21.61
C GLU A 165 -11.32 -5.83 20.85
N LEU A 166 -10.16 -6.49 20.83
CA LEU A 166 -9.99 -7.81 20.21
C LEU A 166 -10.11 -8.98 21.22
N CYS A 167 -10.47 -8.70 22.47
CA CYS A 167 -10.51 -9.67 23.56
C CYS A 167 -9.19 -10.43 23.75
N LEU A 168 -8.06 -9.71 23.63
CA LEU A 168 -6.70 -10.24 23.74
C LEU A 168 -5.91 -9.49 24.80
N THR A 169 -4.83 -10.12 25.31
CA THR A 169 -3.87 -9.39 26.13
C THR A 169 -2.95 -8.52 25.27
N PRO A 170 -2.50 -7.34 25.74
CA PRO A 170 -1.53 -6.50 25.01
C PRO A 170 -0.24 -7.23 24.65
N LYS A 171 0.21 -8.13 25.52
CA LYS A 171 1.40 -8.98 25.28
C LYS A 171 1.18 -9.92 24.10
N TYR A 172 0.05 -10.65 24.10
CA TYR A 172 -0.27 -11.58 23.02
C TYR A 172 -0.44 -10.84 21.67
N LEU A 173 -1.19 -9.75 21.65
CA LEU A 173 -1.37 -8.92 20.46
C LEU A 173 -0.02 -8.42 19.90
N SER A 174 0.88 -7.95 20.77
CA SER A 174 2.21 -7.47 20.37
C SER A 174 3.08 -8.58 19.75
N VAL A 175 3.07 -9.77 20.34
CA VAL A 175 3.80 -10.95 19.81
C VAL A 175 3.21 -11.39 18.49
N LEU A 176 1.88 -11.47 18.39
CA LEU A 176 1.17 -11.86 17.18
C LEU A 176 1.51 -10.89 16.02
N VAL A 177 1.33 -9.59 16.23
CA VAL A 177 1.61 -8.57 15.21
C VAL A 177 3.05 -8.65 14.73
N LYS A 178 4.00 -8.77 15.66
CA LYS A 178 5.42 -8.90 15.31
C LYS A 178 5.71 -10.18 14.53
N SER A 179 5.02 -11.29 14.84
CA SER A 179 5.17 -12.56 14.11
C SER A 179 4.59 -12.50 12.69
N VAL A 180 3.50 -11.73 12.48
CA VAL A 180 2.82 -11.63 11.20
C VAL A 180 3.53 -10.65 10.26
N CYS A 181 3.94 -9.48 10.75
CA CYS A 181 4.45 -8.41 9.89
C CYS A 181 5.81 -7.82 10.29
N GLY A 182 6.46 -8.35 11.32
CA GLY A 182 7.75 -7.87 11.81
C GLY A 182 7.71 -6.49 12.51
N GLN A 183 6.53 -5.86 12.63
CA GLN A 183 6.34 -4.54 13.19
C GLN A 183 5.63 -4.59 14.54
N THR A 184 5.70 -3.50 15.31
CA THR A 184 4.91 -3.36 16.53
C THR A 184 3.55 -2.71 16.20
N VAL A 185 2.55 -2.92 17.07
CA VAL A 185 1.24 -2.25 16.97
C VAL A 185 1.42 -0.73 16.93
N GLN A 186 2.33 -0.19 17.73
CA GLN A 186 2.61 1.22 17.78
C GLN A 186 3.20 1.77 16.47
N GLN A 187 4.05 0.99 15.79
CA GLN A 187 4.55 1.36 14.46
C GLN A 187 3.42 1.39 13.41
N LEU A 188 2.46 0.48 13.50
CA LEU A 188 1.28 0.49 12.62
C LEU A 188 0.43 1.74 12.82
N LEU A 189 0.18 2.11 14.10
CA LEU A 189 -0.54 3.33 14.46
C LEU A 189 0.17 4.58 13.92
N PHE A 190 1.48 4.68 14.12
CA PHE A 190 2.26 5.82 13.63
C PHE A 190 2.23 5.91 12.10
N LYS A 191 2.31 4.79 11.40
CA LYS A 191 2.15 4.76 9.93
C LYS A 191 0.78 5.24 9.49
N ALA A 192 -0.30 4.88 10.19
CA ALA A 192 -1.65 5.36 9.89
C ALA A 192 -1.75 6.88 10.08
N MET A 193 -1.21 7.40 11.17
CA MET A 193 -1.16 8.85 11.46
C MET A 193 -0.36 9.62 10.41
N ILE A 194 0.82 9.13 10.03
CA ILE A 194 1.65 9.76 9.00
C ILE A 194 0.93 9.77 7.64
N ARG A 195 0.31 8.65 7.24
CA ARG A 195 -0.48 8.61 5.99
C ARG A 195 -1.59 9.67 5.98
N ARG A 196 -2.34 9.79 7.09
CA ARG A 196 -3.39 10.79 7.20
C ARG A 196 -2.84 12.21 7.17
N SER A 197 -1.73 12.45 7.87
CA SER A 197 -1.04 13.75 7.86
C SER A 197 -0.66 14.17 6.44
N ILE A 198 -0.04 13.27 5.70
CA ILE A 198 0.36 13.49 4.30
C ILE A 198 -0.87 13.75 3.43
N TYR A 199 -1.93 12.95 3.58
CA TYR A 199 -3.17 13.15 2.86
C TYR A 199 -3.77 14.54 3.11
N LEU A 200 -3.86 14.96 4.37
CA LEU A 200 -4.41 16.27 4.73
C LEU A 200 -3.56 17.42 4.20
N MET A 201 -2.24 17.29 4.25
CA MET A 201 -1.33 18.31 3.71
C MET A 201 -1.43 18.46 2.20
N LYS A 202 -1.69 17.37 1.47
CA LYS A 202 -1.76 17.37 0.01
C LYS A 202 -3.13 17.74 -0.55
N ASN A 203 -4.19 17.33 0.13
CA ASN A 203 -5.54 17.38 -0.44
C ASN A 203 -6.44 18.40 0.26
N THR A 204 -5.91 19.22 1.16
CA THR A 204 -6.65 20.27 1.86
C THR A 204 -5.81 21.51 2.06
N THR A 205 -6.46 22.64 2.23
CA THR A 205 -5.84 23.93 2.60
C THR A 205 -5.60 24.08 4.12
N LYS A 206 -5.79 23.01 4.91
CA LYS A 206 -5.66 23.06 6.37
C LYS A 206 -4.27 23.50 6.80
N THR A 207 -4.21 24.37 7.78
CA THR A 207 -2.94 24.76 8.42
C THR A 207 -2.35 23.60 9.20
N ILE A 208 -1.06 23.66 9.51
CA ILE A 208 -0.37 22.63 10.31
C ILE A 208 -1.03 22.50 11.70
N GLN A 209 -1.50 23.61 12.28
CA GLN A 209 -2.24 23.58 13.55
C GLN A 209 -3.58 22.85 13.42
N GLN A 210 -4.33 23.08 12.36
CA GLN A 210 -5.60 22.40 12.12
C GLN A 210 -5.39 20.87 11.89
N ILE A 211 -4.31 20.49 11.19
CA ILE A 211 -3.94 19.08 11.02
C ILE A 211 -3.55 18.45 12.36
N ALA A 212 -2.77 19.17 13.18
CA ALA A 212 -2.41 18.70 14.52
C ALA A 212 -3.65 18.46 15.38
N ASN A 213 -4.62 19.40 15.39
CA ASN A 213 -5.87 19.27 16.11
C ASN A 213 -6.72 18.09 15.62
N GLU A 214 -6.86 17.90 14.28
CA GLU A 214 -7.61 16.79 13.71
C GLU A 214 -7.01 15.43 14.10
N LEU A 215 -5.70 15.37 14.21
CA LEU A 215 -4.97 14.15 14.62
C LEU A 215 -4.79 14.06 16.15
N SER A 216 -5.52 14.87 16.92
CA SER A 216 -5.49 14.88 18.40
C SER A 216 -4.07 15.05 18.97
N PHE A 217 -3.25 15.93 18.37
CA PHE A 217 -2.01 16.40 18.98
C PHE A 217 -2.27 17.64 19.86
N PRO A 218 -1.53 17.78 20.96
CA PRO A 218 -1.71 18.92 21.86
C PRO A 218 -1.51 20.28 21.16
N ASN A 219 -0.58 20.33 20.21
CA ASN A 219 -0.25 21.53 19.44
C ASN A 219 0.54 21.19 18.17
N ALA A 220 0.75 22.18 17.29
CA ALA A 220 1.50 22.04 16.06
C ALA A 220 2.98 21.64 16.28
N SER A 221 3.58 22.04 17.40
CA SER A 221 4.98 21.69 17.72
C SER A 221 5.13 20.20 18.01
N ALA A 222 4.25 19.62 18.82
CA ALA A 222 4.22 18.18 19.12
C ALA A 222 3.98 17.37 17.84
N PHE A 223 3.06 17.80 16.99
CA PHE A 223 2.83 17.19 15.68
C PHE A 223 4.07 17.32 14.78
N GLY A 224 4.70 18.49 14.72
CA GLY A 224 5.90 18.74 13.93
C GLY A 224 7.06 17.82 14.32
N THR A 225 7.31 17.65 15.62
CA THR A 225 8.31 16.73 16.17
C THR A 225 8.02 15.28 15.79
N PHE A 226 6.77 14.85 16.00
CA PHE A 226 6.32 13.52 15.58
C PHE A 226 6.51 13.28 14.09
N PHE A 227 6.02 14.20 13.26
CA PHE A 227 6.09 14.07 11.80
C PHE A 227 7.54 14.02 11.31
N LYS A 228 8.40 14.94 11.78
CA LYS A 228 9.84 14.98 11.43
C LYS A 228 10.55 13.70 11.86
N LYS A 229 10.26 13.17 13.05
CA LYS A 229 10.85 11.91 13.53
C LYS A 229 10.55 10.74 12.59
N HIS A 230 9.36 10.70 11.98
CA HIS A 230 8.90 9.57 11.17
C HIS A 230 9.08 9.75 9.65
N THR A 231 9.30 10.97 9.17
CA THR A 231 9.44 11.28 7.72
C THR A 231 10.79 11.89 7.36
N GLY A 232 11.58 12.31 8.34
CA GLY A 232 12.83 13.04 8.13
C GLY A 232 12.64 14.54 7.89
N LEU A 233 11.45 14.99 7.51
CA LEU A 233 11.17 16.40 7.13
C LEU A 233 10.13 17.03 8.07
N SER A 234 10.24 18.33 8.31
CA SER A 234 9.16 19.05 9.00
C SER A 234 7.89 19.10 8.13
N PRO A 235 6.68 19.20 8.74
CA PRO A 235 5.43 19.28 7.98
C PRO A 235 5.41 20.43 6.96
N LYS A 236 5.96 21.58 7.32
CA LYS A 236 6.05 22.75 6.43
C LYS A 236 6.99 22.48 5.25
N HIS A 237 8.14 21.87 5.50
CA HIS A 237 9.11 21.49 4.45
C HIS A 237 8.55 20.42 3.53
N TYR A 238 7.84 19.44 4.08
CA TYR A 238 7.22 18.37 3.33
C TYR A 238 6.15 18.90 2.36
N ARG A 239 5.30 19.84 2.80
CA ARG A 239 4.28 20.48 1.97
C ARG A 239 4.91 21.21 0.77
N ASN A 240 5.89 22.06 1.03
CA ASN A 240 6.55 22.87 0.00
C ASN A 240 7.41 22.03 -0.96
N TRP A 241 8.02 20.96 -0.45
CA TRP A 241 8.87 20.08 -1.27
C TRP A 241 8.09 19.31 -2.32
N GLU A 242 6.85 18.89 -2.01
CA GLU A 242 6.00 18.18 -2.97
C GLU A 242 5.29 19.10 -3.96
N GLU A 243 5.05 20.36 -3.65
CA GLU A 243 4.57 21.35 -4.63
C GLU A 243 5.54 21.51 -5.82
N GLY A 244 6.86 21.27 -5.59
CA GLY A 244 7.87 21.25 -6.65
C GLY A 244 7.99 19.94 -7.44
N MET A 245 7.34 18.87 -7.01
CA MET A 245 7.42 17.52 -7.61
C MET A 245 6.13 17.06 -8.29
N ASN A 246 5.30 17.97 -8.76
CA ASN A 246 4.12 17.62 -9.56
C ASN A 246 4.57 17.17 -10.96
N ARG A 247 5.27 16.03 -11.04
CA ARG A 247 5.60 15.40 -12.32
C ARG A 247 4.69 14.21 -12.55
N ASP A 248 3.98 14.32 -13.64
CA ASP A 248 3.12 13.31 -14.23
C ASP A 248 3.83 11.97 -14.37
N PHE A 249 3.04 10.90 -14.28
CA PHE A 249 3.50 9.53 -14.37
C PHE A 249 4.12 9.22 -15.72
N ILE A 250 5.20 8.45 -15.71
CA ILE A 250 5.75 7.81 -16.89
C ILE A 250 5.38 6.32 -16.83
N LEU A 251 4.59 5.87 -17.79
CA LEU A 251 4.36 4.47 -18.07
C LEU A 251 5.51 3.99 -18.96
N TYR A 252 6.34 3.09 -18.44
CA TYR A 252 7.30 2.37 -19.29
C TYR A 252 6.77 0.95 -19.52
N LEU A 253 6.65 0.60 -20.77
CA LEU A 253 6.31 -0.73 -21.27
C LEU A 253 7.54 -1.38 -21.90
#